data_e980249d1b43221c5135531c08b6b0dc
#
_entry.id   e980249d1b43221c5135531c08b6b0dc
#
_cell.length_a   1.000
_cell.length_b   1.000
_cell.length_c   1.000
_cell.angle_alpha   90.00
_cell.angle_beta   90.00
_cell.angle_gamma   90.00
#
_symmetry.space_group_name_H-M   'P 1'
#
loop_
_entity.id
_entity.type
_entity.pdbx_description
1 polymer ?
#
loop_
_entity_poly.entity_id
_entity_poly.type
_entity_poly.pdbx_seq_one_letter_code
_entity_poly.pdbx_strand_id
1 'polypeptide(L)' 'MPFVNIKVTNEGVSAEQKTALIRGVTDLLADVLGKNPATTFVVIEEVDTDNWGIGGESITTRRGR' A
#
# COMPACT_ATOMS: atom_id res chain seq x y z
N MET A 1 -1.58 13.60 13.63
CA MET A 1 -2.10 12.26 13.26
C MET A 1 -1.67 11.91 11.85
N PRO A 2 -0.66 11.07 11.69
CA PRO A 2 -0.22 10.70 10.35
C PRO A 2 -1.21 9.72 9.71
N PHE A 3 -1.32 9.82 8.40
CA PHE A 3 -2.13 8.93 7.58
C PHE A 3 -1.28 8.48 6.40
N VAL A 4 -1.18 7.16 6.22
CA VAL A 4 -0.43 6.56 5.12
C VAL A 4 -1.37 5.68 4.30
N ASN A 5 -1.36 5.86 3.00
CA ASN A 5 -2.12 5.01 2.09
C ASN A 5 -1.14 4.29 1.17
N ILE A 6 -1.24 2.97 1.13
CA ILE A 6 -0.43 2.12 0.26
C ILE A 6 -1.37 1.50 -0.76
N LYS A 7 -1.13 1.78 -2.03
CA LYS A 7 -1.88 1.15 -3.10
C LYS A 7 -0.99 0.13 -3.79
N VAL A 8 -1.49 -1.06 -3.95
CA VAL A 8 -0.79 -2.15 -4.67
C VAL A 8 -1.76 -2.78 -5.65
N THR A 9 -1.23 -3.35 -6.70
CA THR A 9 -2.07 -4.14 -7.61
C THR A 9 -2.54 -5.41 -6.89
N ASN A 10 -3.74 -5.87 -7.23
CA ASN A 10 -4.35 -7.03 -6.60
C ASN A 10 -3.74 -8.32 -7.15
N GLU A 11 -2.56 -8.69 -6.63
CA GLU A 11 -1.77 -9.80 -7.15
C GLU A 11 -1.25 -10.71 -6.04
N GLY A 12 -2.09 -11.00 -5.08
CA GLY A 12 -1.79 -12.01 -4.08
C GLY A 12 -1.06 -11.52 -2.83
N VAL A 13 -1.27 -10.27 -2.45
CA VAL A 13 -0.76 -9.77 -1.17
C VAL A 13 -1.51 -10.48 -0.04
N SER A 14 -0.78 -11.17 0.82
CA SER A 14 -1.38 -11.94 1.91
C SER A 14 -1.76 -11.05 3.10
N ALA A 15 -2.65 -11.56 3.95
CA ALA A 15 -3.01 -10.87 5.19
C ALA A 15 -1.79 -10.66 6.09
N GLU A 16 -0.88 -11.62 6.11
CA GLU A 16 0.35 -11.54 6.90
C GLU A 16 1.27 -10.43 6.38
N GLN A 17 1.38 -10.31 5.06
CA GLN A 17 2.16 -9.23 4.45
C GLN A 17 1.56 -7.87 4.76
N LYS A 18 0.24 -7.76 4.72
CA LYS A 18 -0.45 -6.52 5.07
C LYS A 18 -0.19 -6.14 6.52
N THR A 19 -0.25 -7.11 7.43
CA THR A 19 0.05 -6.88 8.85
C THR A 19 1.48 -6.37 9.03
N ALA A 20 2.44 -6.99 8.33
CA ALA A 20 3.84 -6.58 8.39
C ALA A 20 4.03 -5.15 7.84
N LEU A 21 3.35 -4.80 6.76
CA LEU A 21 3.41 -3.46 6.19
C LEU A 21 2.86 -2.41 7.16
N ILE A 22 1.72 -2.70 7.75
CA ILE A 22 1.08 -1.77 8.71
C ILE A 22 2.01 -1.55 9.90
N ARG A 23 2.58 -2.62 10.45
CA ARG A 23 3.52 -2.50 11.57
C ARG A 23 4.78 -1.74 11.17
N GLY A 24 5.39 -2.12 10.05
CA GLY A 24 6.65 -1.52 9.61
C GLY A 24 6.52 -0.03 9.30
N VAL A 25 5.45 0.36 8.62
CA VAL A 25 5.22 1.78 8.29
C VAL A 25 4.94 2.58 9.56
N THR A 26 4.16 2.03 10.49
CA THR A 26 3.87 2.68 11.77
C THR A 26 5.18 2.92 12.54
N ASP A 27 6.05 1.90 12.62
CA ASP A 27 7.33 2.01 13.31
C ASP A 27 8.26 3.02 12.64
N LEU A 28 8.25 3.06 11.31
CA LEU A 28 9.06 4.01 10.55
C LEU A 28 8.68 5.46 10.87
N LEU A 29 7.38 5.74 10.90
CA LEU A 29 6.91 7.09 11.23
C LEU A 29 7.23 7.46 12.67
N ALA A 30 7.20 6.51 13.59
CA ALA A 30 7.60 6.75 14.97
C ALA A 30 9.09 7.09 15.04
N ASP A 31 9.93 6.35 14.32
CA ASP A 31 11.38 6.55 14.32
C ASP A 31 11.79 7.87 13.68
N VAL A 32 11.25 8.15 12.50
CA VAL A 32 11.71 9.30 11.69
C VAL A 32 11.07 10.60 12.15
N LEU A 33 9.78 10.57 12.47
CA LEU A 33 9.01 11.78 12.76
C LEU A 33 8.61 11.91 14.23
N GLY A 34 8.89 10.92 15.05
CA GLY A 34 8.47 10.91 16.44
C GLY A 34 6.95 10.85 16.61
N LYS A 35 6.24 10.30 15.63
CA LYS A 35 4.78 10.22 15.70
C LYS A 35 4.33 9.10 16.64
N ASN A 36 3.20 9.33 17.29
CA ASN A 36 2.63 8.36 18.21
C ASN A 36 2.03 7.18 17.43
N PRO A 37 2.53 5.95 17.62
CA PRO A 37 1.97 4.78 16.92
C PRO A 37 0.48 4.58 17.18
N ALA A 38 0.00 4.96 18.35
CA ALA A 38 -1.42 4.78 18.73
C ALA A 38 -2.37 5.62 17.89
N THR A 39 -1.87 6.66 17.22
CA THR A 39 -2.69 7.56 16.39
C THR A 39 -2.22 7.59 14.94
N THR A 40 -1.38 6.64 14.53
CA THR A 40 -0.90 6.52 13.16
C THR A 40 -1.85 5.60 12.38
N PHE A 41 -2.34 6.09 11.25
CA PHE A 41 -3.28 5.37 10.40
C PHE A 41 -2.56 4.89 9.16
N VAL A 42 -2.73 3.60 8.84
CA VAL A 42 -2.18 3.01 7.62
C VAL A 42 -3.30 2.27 6.91
N VAL A 43 -3.54 2.61 5.66
CA VAL A 43 -4.56 1.97 4.84
C VAL A 43 -3.88 1.31 3.65
N ILE A 44 -4.23 0.06 3.37
CA ILE A 44 -3.74 -0.67 2.20
C ILE A 44 -4.92 -0.91 1.28
N GLU A 45 -4.78 -0.48 0.03
CA GLU A 45 -5.79 -0.70 -0.99
C GLU A 45 -5.22 -1.58 -2.10
N GLU A 46 -5.94 -2.67 -2.40
CA GLU A 46 -5.63 -3.51 -3.54
C GLU A 46 -6.45 -3.02 -4.72
N VAL A 47 -5.78 -2.73 -5.82
CA VAL A 47 -6.39 -2.18 -7.02
C VAL A 47 -6.28 -3.21 -8.14
N ASP A 48 -7.41 -3.50 -8.80
CA ASP A 48 -7.42 -4.37 -9.98
C ASP A 48 -6.47 -3.85 -11.04
N THR A 49 -5.79 -4.77 -11.74
CA THR A 49 -4.89 -4.40 -12.82
C THR A 49 -5.62 -3.68 -13.97
N ASP A 50 -6.92 -3.89 -14.11
CA ASP A 50 -7.74 -3.13 -15.05
C ASP A 50 -7.87 -1.66 -14.66
N ASN A 51 -7.72 -1.36 -13.38
CA ASN A 51 -7.88 -0.02 -12.81
C ASN A 51 -6.56 0.69 -12.57
N TRP A 52 -5.46 0.08 -12.97
CA TRP A 52 -4.12 0.65 -12.79
C TRP A 52 -3.52 0.96 -14.15
N GLY A 53 -3.37 2.24 -14.44
CA GLY A 53 -2.86 2.68 -15.74
C GLY A 53 -1.43 3.18 -15.67
N ILE A 54 -0.68 2.90 -16.72
CA ILE A 54 0.66 3.43 -16.91
C ILE A 54 0.87 3.68 -18.42
N GLY A 55 1.32 4.89 -18.76
CA GLY A 55 1.57 5.23 -20.15
C GLY A 55 0.33 5.17 -21.04
N GLY A 56 -0.85 5.38 -20.46
CA GLY A 56 -2.12 5.33 -21.21
C GLY A 56 -2.73 3.95 -21.35
N GLU A 57 -2.11 2.92 -20.77
CA GLU A 57 -2.63 1.56 -20.83
C GLU A 57 -2.82 0.97 -19.44
N SER A 58 -3.80 0.08 -19.29
CA SER A 58 -3.94 -0.66 -18.03
C SER A 58 -2.81 -1.68 -17.90
N ILE A 59 -2.51 -2.07 -16.66
CA ILE A 59 -1.53 -3.12 -16.39
C ILE A 59 -2.00 -4.43 -17.03
N THR A 60 -3.29 -4.71 -17.01
CA THR A 60 -3.86 -5.90 -17.66
C THR A 60 -3.46 -5.93 -19.14
N THR A 61 -3.65 -4.82 -19.85
CA THR A 61 -3.32 -4.73 -21.28
C THR A 61 -1.82 -4.92 -21.51
N ARG A 62 -0.99 -4.26 -20.71
CA ARG A 62 0.47 -4.35 -20.87
C ARG A 62 0.99 -5.77 -20.67
N ARG A 63 0.44 -6.50 -19.73
CA ARG A 63 0.86 -7.89 -19.45
C ARG A 63 0.32 -8.90 -20.45
N GLY A 64 -0.71 -8.54 -21.19
CA GLY A 64 -1.29 -9.37 -22.23
C GLY A 64 -0.53 -9.32 -23.54
N ARG A 65 0.51 -8.50 -23.65
CA ARG A 65 1.30 -8.35 -24.88
C ARG A 65 2.47 -9.30 -24.94
#